data_861b503cdaea1a0cc2da14780760cbf0
#
_entry.id   861b503cdaea1a0cc2da14780760cbf0
#
_cell.length_a   1.000
_cell.length_b   1.000
_cell.length_c   1.000
_cell.angle_alpha   90.00
_cell.angle_beta   90.00
_cell.angle_gamma   90.00
#
_symmetry.space_group_name_H-M   'P 1'
#
loop_
_entity.id
_entity.type
_entity.pdbx_description
1 polymer ?
#
loop_
_entity_poly.entity_id
_entity_poly.type
_entity_poly.pdbx_seq_one_letter_code
_entity_poly.pdbx_strand_id
1 'polypeptide(L)'
;YFLVLVDDHTRFKQVYFLKKKSEALARVRTFVAQFNAYASLGKPEPVRVVGALHTDNAGEFLSKEFEEFLDEELIDQSLCPPHVHQLNGVAERAIRSIMENVRANLVMSNSPIGFWPYLVMHAVDCLNRTTGPPESGKSSFEMLTGEKPKVLPIMPVKLPIMPIMTGS
;
A
#
# COMPACT_ATOMS: atom_id res chain seq x y z
N TYR A 1 -7.85 -5.40 -10.51
CA TYR A 1 -6.46 -4.98 -10.30
C TYR A 1 -6.29 -4.46 -8.88
N PHE A 2 -5.06 -4.39 -8.40
CA PHE A 2 -4.73 -3.63 -7.19
C PHE A 2 -3.41 -2.88 -7.39
N LEU A 3 -3.35 -1.71 -6.81
CA LEU A 3 -2.19 -0.83 -6.80
C LEU A 3 -1.58 -0.84 -5.40
N VAL A 4 -0.28 -1.04 -5.31
CA VAL A 4 0.47 -0.94 -4.06
C VAL A 4 1.41 0.25 -4.15
N LEU A 5 1.30 1.15 -3.19
CA LEU A 5 2.21 2.28 -3.02
C LEU A 5 3.03 2.04 -1.75
N VAL A 6 4.32 2.27 -1.82
CA VAL A 6 5.25 2.06 -0.71
C VAL A 6 6.10 3.29 -0.55
N ASP A 7 6.12 3.85 0.65
CA ASP A 7 7.06 4.91 0.98
C ASP A 7 8.46 4.31 1.20
N ASP A 8 9.44 4.85 0.51
CA ASP A 8 10.80 4.29 0.54
C ASP A 8 11.50 4.51 1.89
N HIS A 9 11.18 5.58 2.58
CA HIS A 9 11.79 5.90 3.88
C HIS A 9 11.20 5.07 5.03
N THR A 10 9.88 5.11 5.20
CA THR A 10 9.21 4.42 6.32
C THR A 10 8.84 2.98 6.00
N ARG A 11 8.88 2.58 4.74
CA ARG A 11 8.35 1.30 4.23
C ARG A 11 6.84 1.16 4.46
N PHE A 12 6.14 2.24 4.72
CA PHE A 12 4.68 2.23 4.85
C PHE A 12 4.03 1.87 3.53
N LYS A 13 3.07 0.97 3.60
CA LYS A 13 2.39 0.39 2.44
C LYS A 13 0.94 0.81 2.43
N GLN A 14 0.46 1.20 1.25
CA GLN A 14 -0.96 1.45 1.01
C GLN A 14 -1.42 0.64 -0.20
N VAL A 15 -2.61 0.06 -0.12
CA VAL A 15 -3.20 -0.71 -1.21
C VAL A 15 -4.53 -0.10 -1.65
N TYR A 16 -4.75 -0.07 -2.97
CA TYR A 16 -6.01 0.35 -3.57
C TYR A 16 -6.50 -0.70 -4.56
N PHE A 17 -7.77 -1.04 -4.50
CA PHE A 17 -8.40 -1.90 -5.49
C PHE A 17 -8.95 -1.05 -6.63
N LEU A 18 -8.68 -1.50 -7.86
CA LEU A 18 -9.04 -0.81 -9.09
C LEU A 18 -9.92 -1.72 -9.94
N LYS A 19 -11.00 -1.19 -10.48
CA LYS A 19 -11.78 -1.88 -11.51
C LYS A 19 -11.07 -1.81 -12.86
N LYS A 20 -10.49 -0.66 -13.16
CA LYS A 20 -9.71 -0.38 -14.37
C LYS A 20 -8.36 0.22 -14.00
N LYS A 21 -7.34 -0.03 -14.80
CA LYS A 21 -6.00 0.55 -14.62
C LYS A 21 -6.01 2.08 -14.68
N SER A 22 -6.89 2.67 -15.50
CA SER A 22 -7.07 4.11 -15.62
C SER A 22 -7.50 4.81 -14.31
N GLU A 23 -7.91 4.06 -13.28
CA GLU A 23 -8.22 4.62 -11.96
C GLU A 23 -6.95 4.87 -11.12
N ALA A 24 -5.77 4.46 -11.60
CA ALA A 24 -4.51 4.58 -10.86
C ALA A 24 -4.20 6.02 -10.47
N LEU A 25 -4.33 6.98 -11.40
CA LEU A 25 -4.10 8.40 -11.13
C LEU A 25 -4.93 8.91 -9.95
N ALA A 26 -6.25 8.61 -9.93
CA ALA A 26 -7.13 9.05 -8.85
C ALA A 26 -6.67 8.49 -7.48
N ARG A 27 -6.12 7.27 -7.46
CA ARG A 27 -5.62 6.65 -6.23
C ARG A 27 -4.27 7.21 -5.80
N VAL A 28 -3.39 7.53 -6.75
CA VAL A 28 -2.12 8.22 -6.44
C VAL A 28 -2.40 9.60 -5.87
N ARG A 29 -3.32 10.38 -6.46
CA ARG A 29 -3.78 11.68 -5.90
C ARG A 29 -4.28 11.52 -4.46
N THR A 30 -5.11 10.52 -4.19
CA THR A 30 -5.61 10.24 -2.84
C THR A 30 -4.47 9.91 -1.87
N PHE A 31 -3.52 9.07 -2.30
CA PHE A 31 -2.36 8.70 -1.50
C PHE A 31 -1.50 9.92 -1.14
N VAL A 32 -1.14 10.74 -2.13
CA VAL A 32 -0.32 11.94 -1.92
C VAL A 32 -1.00 12.89 -0.94
N ALA A 33 -2.30 13.14 -1.11
CA ALA A 33 -3.07 14.00 -0.21
C ALA A 33 -3.10 13.46 1.23
N GLN A 34 -3.35 12.15 1.41
CA GLN A 34 -3.37 11.51 2.72
C GLN A 34 -1.99 11.52 3.38
N PHE A 35 -0.95 11.22 2.61
CA PHE A 35 0.42 11.17 3.13
C PHE A 35 0.89 12.56 3.59
N ASN A 36 0.63 13.59 2.79
CA ASN A 36 0.89 14.98 3.15
C ASN A 36 0.08 15.42 4.39
N ALA A 37 -1.18 14.98 4.49
CA ALA A 37 -2.00 15.27 5.67
C ALA A 37 -1.44 14.62 6.94
N TYR A 38 -1.01 13.35 6.89
CA TYR A 38 -0.36 12.68 8.02
C TYR A 38 0.92 13.39 8.45
N ALA A 39 1.74 13.81 7.50
CA ALA A 39 2.99 14.52 7.79
C ALA A 39 2.77 15.93 8.35
N SER A 40 1.59 16.51 8.13
CA SER A 40 1.22 17.84 8.61
C SER A 40 0.59 17.83 10.01
N LEU A 41 0.29 16.66 10.57
CA LEU A 41 -0.31 16.55 11.90
C LEU A 41 0.56 17.25 12.97
N GLY A 42 -0.03 18.17 13.70
CA GLY A 42 0.64 18.94 14.75
C GLY A 42 1.60 20.02 14.25
N LYS A 43 1.64 20.32 12.95
CA LYS A 43 2.45 21.40 12.38
C LYS A 43 1.58 22.60 12.01
N PRO A 44 2.11 23.84 12.15
CA PRO A 44 1.33 25.05 11.83
C PRO A 44 1.08 25.24 10.34
N GLU A 45 1.95 24.69 9.48
CA GLU A 45 1.86 24.80 8.03
C GLU A 45 1.75 23.41 7.39
N PRO A 46 1.00 23.29 6.26
CA PRO A 46 0.94 22.06 5.49
C PRO A 46 2.34 21.64 5.00
N VAL A 47 2.67 20.37 5.17
CA VAL A 47 3.96 19.83 4.74
C VAL A 47 3.76 18.93 3.54
N ARG A 48 4.49 19.20 2.45
CA ARG A 48 4.61 18.29 1.32
C ARG A 48 5.79 17.36 1.58
N VAL A 49 5.52 16.07 1.65
CA VAL A 49 6.55 15.06 1.95
C VAL A 49 6.80 14.10 0.80
N VAL A 50 5.88 14.04 -0.16
CA VAL A 50 6.06 13.25 -1.37
C VAL A 50 6.77 14.12 -2.40
N GLY A 51 8.07 13.94 -2.55
CA GLY A 51 8.91 14.70 -3.49
C GLY A 51 9.25 13.94 -4.76
N ALA A 52 9.16 12.59 -4.74
CA ALA A 52 9.43 11.77 -5.91
C ALA A 52 8.52 10.54 -5.96
N LEU A 53 8.19 10.09 -7.17
CA LEU A 53 7.43 8.89 -7.41
C LEU A 53 8.18 7.98 -8.39
N HIS A 54 8.51 6.76 -7.95
CA HIS A 54 9.07 5.72 -8.80
C HIS A 54 7.96 4.86 -9.38
N THR A 55 7.85 4.81 -10.69
CA THR A 55 6.84 4.02 -11.39
C THR A 55 7.48 3.09 -12.42
N ASP A 56 6.77 2.01 -12.77
CA ASP A 56 7.09 1.27 -13.98
C ASP A 56 6.62 2.03 -15.23
N ASN A 57 6.93 1.50 -16.41
CA ASN A 57 6.55 2.11 -17.68
C ASN A 57 5.13 1.74 -18.12
N ALA A 58 4.23 1.43 -17.18
CA ALA A 58 2.84 1.16 -17.53
C ALA A 58 2.14 2.43 -18.05
N GLY A 59 1.33 2.27 -19.08
CA GLY A 59 0.74 3.40 -19.82
C GLY A 59 -0.09 4.35 -18.96
N GLU A 60 -0.66 3.88 -17.85
CA GLU A 60 -1.39 4.69 -16.88
C GLU A 60 -0.52 5.73 -16.18
N PHE A 61 0.79 5.49 -16.05
CA PHE A 61 1.78 6.42 -15.43
C PHE A 61 2.51 7.30 -16.46
N LEU A 62 2.27 7.06 -17.75
CA LEU A 62 2.84 7.82 -18.85
C LEU A 62 1.81 8.72 -19.52
N SER A 63 0.61 8.83 -18.96
CA SER A 63 -0.43 9.69 -19.51
C SER A 63 -0.15 11.16 -19.22
N LYS A 64 -0.58 12.03 -20.12
CA LYS A 64 -0.43 13.48 -19.97
C LYS A 64 -1.07 14.00 -18.68
N GLU A 65 -2.25 13.45 -18.33
CA GLU A 65 -2.94 13.81 -17.09
C GLU A 65 -2.16 13.42 -15.84
N PHE A 66 -1.34 12.35 -15.91
CA PHE A 66 -0.48 11.93 -14.82
C PHE A 66 0.72 12.87 -14.68
N GLU A 67 1.34 13.27 -15.80
CA GLU A 67 2.42 14.24 -15.86
C GLU A 67 1.97 15.60 -15.31
N GLU A 68 0.83 16.13 -15.79
CA GLU A 68 0.23 17.38 -15.29
C GLU A 68 0.01 17.34 -13.77
N PHE A 69 -0.46 16.22 -13.24
CA PHE A 69 -0.62 16.06 -11.79
C PHE A 69 0.70 16.12 -11.03
N LEU A 70 1.73 15.47 -11.53
CA LEU A 70 3.04 15.47 -10.86
C LEU A 70 3.65 16.87 -10.85
N ASP A 71 3.50 17.61 -11.95
CA ASP A 71 3.94 19.01 -12.05
C ASP A 71 3.17 19.93 -11.07
N GLU A 72 1.85 19.78 -10.96
CA GLU A 72 1.02 20.51 -10.00
C GLU A 72 1.43 20.29 -8.55
N GLU A 73 1.79 19.05 -8.22
CA GLU A 73 2.20 18.65 -6.87
C GLU A 73 3.71 18.81 -6.62
N LEU A 74 4.48 19.22 -7.64
CA LEU A 74 5.95 19.33 -7.59
C LEU A 74 6.61 17.99 -7.21
N ILE A 75 6.16 16.89 -7.83
CA ILE A 75 6.65 15.53 -7.61
C ILE A 75 7.50 15.10 -8.81
N ASP A 76 8.74 14.76 -8.56
CA ASP A 76 9.63 14.22 -9.59
C ASP A 76 9.23 12.78 -9.95
N GLN A 77 9.05 12.51 -11.24
CA GLN A 77 8.84 11.14 -11.71
C GLN A 77 10.15 10.48 -12.10
N SER A 78 10.41 9.32 -11.51
CA SER A 78 11.49 8.44 -11.92
C SER A 78 10.90 7.17 -12.52
N LEU A 79 11.10 7.01 -13.83
CA LEU A 79 10.68 5.80 -14.55
C LEU A 79 11.75 4.71 -14.37
N CYS A 80 11.34 3.52 -14.01
CA CYS A 80 12.24 2.37 -13.97
C CYS A 80 12.63 1.98 -15.41
N PRO A 81 13.92 2.05 -15.80
CA PRO A 81 14.32 1.58 -17.11
C PRO A 81 13.94 0.11 -17.31
N PRO A 82 13.57 -0.29 -18.53
CA PRO A 82 13.37 -1.70 -18.84
C PRO A 82 14.60 -2.50 -18.43
N HIS A 83 14.43 -3.60 -17.72
CA HIS A 83 15.48 -4.50 -17.22
C HIS A 83 16.32 -4.04 -16.01
N VAL A 84 16.05 -2.89 -15.41
CA VAL A 84 16.69 -2.49 -14.13
C VAL A 84 15.74 -2.78 -12.97
N HIS A 85 15.70 -4.04 -12.53
CA HIS A 85 14.83 -4.50 -11.44
C HIS A 85 15.14 -3.88 -10.06
N GLN A 86 16.30 -3.25 -9.88
CA GLN A 86 16.74 -2.75 -8.57
C GLN A 86 15.88 -1.59 -8.06
N LEU A 87 15.40 -0.70 -8.94
CA LEU A 87 14.60 0.47 -8.54
C LEU A 87 13.17 0.10 -8.14
N ASN A 88 12.64 -1.01 -8.66
CA ASN A 88 11.30 -1.50 -8.31
C ASN A 88 11.29 -2.56 -7.19
N GLY A 89 12.47 -2.93 -6.71
CA GLY A 89 12.65 -4.03 -5.74
C GLY A 89 11.94 -3.80 -4.40
N VAL A 90 11.68 -2.55 -4.01
CA VAL A 90 10.93 -2.23 -2.77
C VAL A 90 9.47 -2.60 -2.94
N ALA A 91 8.84 -2.16 -4.05
CA ALA A 91 7.45 -2.47 -4.34
C ALA A 91 7.25 -3.98 -4.59
N GLU A 92 8.15 -4.63 -5.33
CA GLU A 92 8.10 -6.08 -5.58
C GLU A 92 8.19 -6.90 -4.29
N ARG A 93 9.11 -6.55 -3.39
CA ARG A 93 9.22 -7.20 -2.06
C ARG A 93 7.97 -6.97 -1.23
N ALA A 94 7.40 -5.77 -1.25
CA ALA A 94 6.16 -5.47 -0.54
C ALA A 94 4.99 -6.32 -1.06
N ILE A 95 4.82 -6.39 -2.38
CA ILE A 95 3.78 -7.24 -3.01
C ILE A 95 3.97 -8.70 -2.62
N ARG A 96 5.21 -9.21 -2.67
CA ARG A 96 5.53 -10.59 -2.26
C ARG A 96 5.10 -10.84 -0.82
N SER A 97 5.52 -9.99 0.12
CA SER A 97 5.18 -10.14 1.55
C SER A 97 3.67 -10.06 1.79
N ILE A 98 2.97 -9.16 1.12
CA ILE A 98 1.51 -9.06 1.19
C ILE A 98 0.88 -10.38 0.71
N MET A 99 1.29 -10.90 -0.45
CA MET A 99 0.71 -12.11 -1.02
C MET A 99 1.03 -13.38 -0.22
N GLU A 100 2.20 -13.46 0.40
CA GLU A 100 2.55 -14.54 1.34
C GLU A 100 1.62 -14.53 2.57
N ASN A 101 1.39 -13.36 3.16
CA ASN A 101 0.44 -13.20 4.26
C ASN A 101 -1.00 -13.55 3.86
N VAL A 102 -1.44 -13.12 2.68
CA VAL A 102 -2.78 -13.45 2.16
C VAL A 102 -2.95 -14.96 2.00
N ARG A 103 -1.97 -15.64 1.39
CA ARG A 103 -2.00 -17.10 1.22
C ARG A 103 -2.06 -17.83 2.57
N ALA A 104 -1.23 -17.42 3.52
CA ALA A 104 -1.24 -18.01 4.86
C ALA A 104 -2.61 -17.82 5.55
N ASN A 105 -3.18 -16.61 5.49
CA ASN A 105 -4.48 -16.33 6.09
C ASN A 105 -5.62 -17.08 5.40
N LEU A 106 -5.61 -17.22 4.07
CA LEU A 106 -6.60 -18.03 3.33
C LEU A 106 -6.61 -19.48 3.82
N VAL A 107 -5.42 -20.08 3.97
CA VAL A 107 -5.29 -21.45 4.44
C VAL A 107 -5.72 -21.58 5.91
N MET A 108 -5.27 -20.69 6.78
CA MET A 108 -5.54 -20.74 8.22
C MET A 108 -7.01 -20.49 8.55
N SER A 109 -7.67 -19.59 7.83
CA SER A 109 -9.06 -19.21 8.08
C SER A 109 -10.08 -20.05 7.32
N ASN A 110 -9.61 -20.90 6.39
CA ASN A 110 -10.47 -21.65 5.45
C ASN A 110 -11.50 -20.74 4.74
N SER A 111 -11.06 -19.51 4.41
CA SER A 111 -11.94 -18.49 3.84
C SER A 111 -12.19 -18.73 2.35
N PRO A 112 -13.40 -18.45 1.85
CA PRO A 112 -13.64 -18.44 0.41
C PRO A 112 -12.72 -17.46 -0.30
N ILE A 113 -12.25 -17.83 -1.50
CA ILE A 113 -11.30 -17.02 -2.27
C ILE A 113 -11.81 -15.59 -2.54
N GLY A 114 -13.11 -15.39 -2.62
CA GLY A 114 -13.73 -14.06 -2.78
C GLY A 114 -13.39 -13.05 -1.69
N PHE A 115 -12.90 -13.51 -0.53
CA PHE A 115 -12.47 -12.63 0.57
C PHE A 115 -11.02 -12.12 0.43
N TRP A 116 -10.32 -12.51 -0.64
CA TRP A 116 -8.93 -12.09 -0.82
C TRP A 116 -8.69 -10.56 -0.73
N PRO A 117 -9.60 -9.65 -1.17
CA PRO A 117 -9.34 -8.21 -1.03
C PRO A 117 -9.28 -7.77 0.45
N TYR A 118 -10.13 -8.33 1.29
CA TYR A 118 -10.13 -8.04 2.74
C TYR A 118 -8.85 -8.58 3.39
N LEU A 119 -8.39 -9.75 2.96
CA LEU A 119 -7.13 -10.32 3.45
C LEU A 119 -5.91 -9.51 2.99
N VAL A 120 -5.94 -8.91 1.80
CA VAL A 120 -4.89 -7.99 1.35
C VAL A 120 -4.85 -6.74 2.24
N MET A 121 -6.00 -6.12 2.52
CA MET A 121 -6.08 -4.96 3.42
C MET A 121 -5.55 -5.31 4.82
N HIS A 122 -5.98 -6.46 5.36
CA HIS A 122 -5.53 -6.96 6.65
C HIS A 122 -4.00 -7.21 6.66
N ALA A 123 -3.47 -7.86 5.63
CA ALA A 123 -2.04 -8.11 5.51
C ALA A 123 -1.22 -6.81 5.48
N VAL A 124 -1.70 -5.79 4.76
CA VAL A 124 -1.06 -4.48 4.71
C VAL A 124 -1.07 -3.79 6.08
N ASP A 125 -2.22 -3.80 6.77
CA ASP A 125 -2.31 -3.22 8.13
C ASP A 125 -1.37 -3.94 9.11
N CYS A 126 -1.36 -5.27 9.11
CA CYS A 126 -0.45 -6.07 9.93
C CYS A 126 1.03 -5.74 9.62
N LEU A 127 1.41 -5.75 8.34
CA LEU A 127 2.79 -5.45 7.95
C LEU A 127 3.21 -4.03 8.35
N ASN A 128 2.35 -3.04 8.19
CA ASN A 128 2.66 -1.67 8.60
C ASN A 128 2.87 -1.52 10.11
N ARG A 129 2.18 -2.33 10.93
CA ARG A 129 2.26 -2.29 12.39
C ARG A 129 3.38 -3.15 12.96
N THR A 130 3.82 -4.18 12.24
CA THR A 130 4.79 -5.15 12.74
C THR A 130 6.16 -5.08 12.09
N THR A 131 6.26 -4.50 10.88
CA THR A 131 7.51 -4.41 10.13
C THR A 131 7.82 -2.95 9.78
N GLY A 132 9.10 -2.64 9.64
CA GLY A 132 9.59 -1.34 9.18
C GLY A 132 10.97 -1.50 8.55
N PRO A 133 11.69 -0.38 8.32
CA PRO A 133 13.07 -0.43 7.86
C PRO A 133 13.94 -1.22 8.84
N PRO A 134 14.80 -2.13 8.36
CA PRO A 134 15.59 -3.01 9.24
C PRO A 134 16.43 -2.29 10.28
N GLU A 135 16.92 -1.11 9.94
CA GLU A 135 17.83 -0.33 10.81
C GLU A 135 17.09 0.54 11.84
N SER A 136 15.78 0.74 11.68
CA SER A 136 15.02 1.67 12.53
C SER A 136 14.60 1.09 13.89
N GLY A 137 14.43 -0.23 13.96
CA GLY A 137 13.83 -0.88 15.13
C GLY A 137 12.36 -0.49 15.39
N LYS A 138 11.74 0.26 14.46
CA LYS A 138 10.38 0.77 14.54
C LYS A 138 9.52 0.17 13.43
N SER A 139 8.21 0.11 13.67
CA SER A 139 7.28 -0.26 12.60
C SER A 139 7.10 0.87 11.58
N SER A 140 6.68 0.52 10.36
CA SER A 140 6.36 1.51 9.32
C SER A 140 5.31 2.52 9.80
N PHE A 141 4.33 2.05 10.58
CA PHE A 141 3.31 2.91 11.19
C PHE A 141 3.92 3.90 12.17
N GLU A 142 4.80 3.45 13.09
CA GLU A 142 5.47 4.31 14.06
C GLU A 142 6.42 5.32 13.39
N MET A 143 7.08 4.90 12.31
CA MET A 143 7.92 5.80 11.52
C MET A 143 7.12 6.93 10.86
N LEU A 144 5.92 6.60 10.35
CA LEU A 144 5.07 7.57 9.66
C LEU A 144 4.36 8.51 10.63
N THR A 145 3.80 7.97 11.73
CA THR A 145 2.92 8.72 12.62
C THR A 145 3.62 9.27 13.87
N GLY A 146 4.80 8.73 14.19
CA GLY A 146 5.47 9.01 15.46
C GLY A 146 4.89 8.26 16.67
N GLU A 147 3.77 7.55 16.50
CA GLU A 147 3.08 6.84 17.56
C GLU A 147 3.27 5.32 17.45
N LYS A 148 3.47 4.67 18.58
CA LYS A 148 3.50 3.20 18.62
C LYS A 148 2.14 2.63 18.23
N PRO A 149 2.10 1.65 17.32
CA PRO A 149 0.84 1.04 16.93
C PRO A 149 0.19 0.33 18.12
N LYS A 150 -1.10 0.53 18.32
CA LYS A 150 -1.88 -0.30 19.21
C LYS A 150 -2.02 -1.67 18.55
N VAL A 151 -1.17 -2.60 18.94
CA VAL A 151 -1.26 -4.00 18.48
C VAL A 151 -2.35 -4.67 19.31
N LEU A 152 -3.57 -4.68 18.79
CA LEU A 152 -4.57 -5.64 19.25
C LEU A 152 -4.05 -7.02 18.88
N PRO A 153 -4.26 -8.06 19.71
CA PRO A 153 -3.85 -9.41 19.36
C PRO A 153 -4.41 -9.71 17.97
N ILE A 154 -3.52 -10.04 17.04
CA ILE A 154 -3.89 -10.42 15.67
C ILE A 154 -4.68 -11.72 15.79
N MET A 155 -5.98 -11.61 15.94
CA MET A 155 -6.85 -12.76 15.86
C MET A 155 -6.87 -13.20 14.41
N PRO A 156 -6.63 -14.48 14.10
CA PRO A 156 -6.91 -14.99 12.77
C PRO A 156 -8.35 -14.58 12.42
N VAL A 157 -8.55 -14.05 11.23
CA VAL A 157 -9.89 -13.64 10.77
C VAL A 157 -10.77 -14.89 10.80
N LYS A 158 -11.48 -15.11 11.90
CA LYS A 158 -12.56 -16.10 11.96
C LYS A 158 -13.76 -15.48 11.27
N LEU A 159 -13.85 -15.71 9.98
CA LEU A 159 -15.11 -15.43 9.29
C LEU A 159 -16.16 -16.38 9.83
N PRO A 160 -17.39 -15.87 10.10
CA PRO A 160 -18.48 -16.75 10.47
C PRO A 160 -18.67 -17.79 9.35
N ILE A 161 -18.68 -19.06 9.73
CA ILE A 161 -19.00 -20.14 8.79
C ILE A 161 -20.42 -19.88 8.31
N MET A 162 -20.56 -19.32 7.11
CA MET A 162 -21.87 -19.26 6.49
C MET A 162 -22.31 -20.71 6.21
N PRO A 163 -23.47 -21.12 6.71
CA PRO A 163 -24.00 -22.43 6.35
C PRO A 163 -24.14 -22.49 4.82
N ILE A 164 -23.58 -23.53 4.23
CA ILE A 164 -23.81 -23.83 2.82
C ILE A 164 -25.30 -24.06 2.67
N MET A 165 -26.01 -23.15 2.04
CA MET A 165 -27.38 -23.38 1.64
C MET A 165 -27.35 -24.45 0.54
N THR A 166 -27.52 -25.69 0.93
CA THR A 166 -27.84 -26.77 0.00
C THR A 166 -29.25 -26.51 -0.50
N GLY A 167 -29.36 -25.94 -1.72
CA GLY A 167 -30.64 -25.84 -2.41
C GLY A 167 -31.15 -27.24 -2.72
N SER A 168 -32.31 -27.55 -2.21
CA SER A 168 -33.16 -28.67 -2.63
C SER A 168 -33.84 -28.35 -3.95
#